data_b612dab8b9f6b271491b7d6ee7d11498
#
_entry.id   b612dab8b9f6b271491b7d6ee7d11498
#
_cell.length_a   1.000
_cell.length_b   1.000
_cell.length_c   1.000
_cell.angle_alpha   90.00
_cell.angle_beta   90.00
_cell.angle_gamma   90.00
#
_symmetry.space_group_name_H-M   'P 1'
#
loop_
_entity.id
_entity.type
_entity.pdbx_description
1 polymer ?
#
loop_
_entity_poly.entity_id
_entity_poly.type
_entity_poly.pdbx_seq_one_letter_code
_entity_poly.pdbx_strand_id
1 'polypeptide(L)'
;MAKIPTKKEKKRIKRLITIASIGFVLLVIAFYLIMTQSGHWLVDDDEFDHVKWVAVLDGQSADLERSDYAASLLAEGRADSVLILGRRCLRNRNNAEFYIDDFMKQGNFDSSVVFMAPHDDASTIGEAYTIIPWLKKHKADTVLLLTTAAATHRVKRIFTKLSGESPVFLTADIHDFRYSADSWYTNRESRKNWLREWAALAVSYVDLWPAGNLTEADSTYYKPIVTVAEYERQKSPIVNLQDLLPKVQKKIAEATPDSVKSEEISSSSVQQSSSSNVPEKDDKKEKESAKADSTKK
;
A
#
# COMPACT_ATOMS: atom_id res chain seq x y z
N MET A 1 32.88 54.61 29.68
CA MET A 1 32.48 54.18 31.05
C MET A 1 31.03 53.70 31.01
N ALA A 2 30.76 52.44 31.33
CA ALA A 2 29.41 51.91 31.40
C ALA A 2 28.69 52.49 32.65
N LYS A 3 27.50 53.11 32.43
CA LYS A 3 26.75 53.74 33.52
C LYS A 3 26.19 52.68 34.46
N ILE A 4 26.57 52.73 35.75
CA ILE A 4 26.09 51.78 36.78
C ILE A 4 24.57 51.97 36.95
N PRO A 5 23.74 50.93 36.79
CA PRO A 5 22.28 51.09 36.85
C PRO A 5 21.78 51.43 38.25
N THR A 6 20.87 52.37 38.36
CA THR A 6 20.24 52.84 39.60
C THR A 6 19.42 51.70 40.25
N LYS A 7 19.11 51.80 41.57
CA LYS A 7 18.29 50.83 42.30
C LYS A 7 16.90 50.62 41.67
N LYS A 8 16.33 51.65 41.05
CA LYS A 8 15.02 51.61 40.34
C LYS A 8 15.14 50.85 39.01
N GLU A 9 16.23 51.07 38.27
CA GLU A 9 16.54 50.35 37.04
C GLU A 9 16.80 48.88 37.28
N LYS A 10 17.55 48.51 38.30
CA LYS A 10 17.76 47.12 38.72
C LYS A 10 16.43 46.40 39.06
N LYS A 11 15.48 47.07 39.72
CA LYS A 11 14.15 46.51 40.03
C LYS A 11 13.30 46.31 38.74
N ARG A 12 13.40 47.26 37.78
CA ARG A 12 12.74 47.12 36.46
C ARG A 12 13.34 45.97 35.65
N ILE A 13 14.65 45.87 35.56
CA ILE A 13 15.38 44.79 34.89
C ILE A 13 14.98 43.43 35.47
N LYS A 14 14.99 43.29 36.80
CA LYS A 14 14.54 42.04 37.45
C LYS A 14 13.12 41.66 37.10
N ARG A 15 12.16 42.61 37.11
CA ARG A 15 10.77 42.35 36.69
C ARG A 15 10.67 41.91 35.22
N LEU A 16 11.41 42.58 34.32
CA LEU A 16 11.45 42.21 32.92
C LEU A 16 12.02 40.80 32.70
N ILE A 17 13.10 40.45 33.41
CA ILE A 17 13.68 39.11 33.36
C ILE A 17 12.67 38.07 33.86
N THR A 18 11.98 38.35 34.97
CA THR A 18 10.96 37.42 35.51
C THR A 18 9.83 37.22 34.54
N ILE A 19 9.30 38.29 33.93
CA ILE A 19 8.22 38.21 32.92
C ILE A 19 8.70 37.44 31.67
N ALA A 20 9.91 37.73 31.20
CA ALA A 20 10.52 37.03 30.08
C ALA A 20 10.73 35.52 30.35
N SER A 21 11.18 35.18 31.59
CA SER A 21 11.35 33.79 32.01
C SER A 21 10.02 33.03 32.06
N ILE A 22 8.97 33.65 32.63
CA ILE A 22 7.62 33.07 32.64
C ILE A 22 7.10 32.89 31.20
N GLY A 23 7.24 33.92 30.37
CA GLY A 23 6.86 33.85 28.95
C GLY A 23 7.58 32.74 28.19
N PHE A 24 8.87 32.58 28.44
CA PHE A 24 9.67 31.50 27.83
C PHE A 24 9.18 30.11 28.26
N VAL A 25 8.92 29.90 29.56
CA VAL A 25 8.38 28.63 30.10
C VAL A 25 7.03 28.32 29.50
N LEU A 26 6.12 29.29 29.39
CA LEU A 26 4.82 29.10 28.75
C LEU A 26 4.96 28.77 27.28
N LEU A 27 5.88 29.39 26.56
CA LEU A 27 6.18 29.10 25.16
C LEU A 27 6.68 27.68 24.97
N VAL A 28 7.58 27.21 25.84
CA VAL A 28 8.09 25.82 25.81
C VAL A 28 6.96 24.82 26.05
N ILE A 29 6.08 25.10 27.04
CA ILE A 29 4.91 24.26 27.34
C ILE A 29 3.97 24.23 26.09
N ALA A 30 3.64 25.39 25.55
CA ALA A 30 2.79 25.50 24.37
C ALA A 30 3.39 24.75 23.17
N PHE A 31 4.69 24.91 22.92
CA PHE A 31 5.40 24.17 21.87
C PHE A 31 5.33 22.66 22.09
N TYR A 32 5.55 22.20 23.32
CA TYR A 32 5.43 20.77 23.65
C TYR A 32 4.03 20.22 23.37
N LEU A 33 2.98 20.94 23.80
CA LEU A 33 1.59 20.56 23.57
C LEU A 33 1.24 20.54 22.07
N ILE A 34 1.68 21.54 21.32
CA ILE A 34 1.49 21.59 19.87
C ILE A 34 2.21 20.42 19.20
N MET A 35 3.44 20.14 19.58
CA MET A 35 4.22 19.06 19.00
C MET A 35 3.58 17.69 19.28
N THR A 36 3.15 17.42 20.51
CA THR A 36 2.48 16.16 20.83
C THR A 36 1.16 16.00 20.08
N GLN A 37 0.35 17.07 19.98
CA GLN A 37 -0.93 17.06 19.29
C GLN A 37 -0.81 16.98 17.76
N SER A 38 0.32 17.42 17.22
CA SER A 38 0.52 17.47 15.76
C SER A 38 0.50 16.12 15.07
N GLY A 39 0.67 15.02 15.82
CA GLY A 39 0.50 13.66 15.32
C GLY A 39 -0.96 13.35 14.98
N HIS A 40 -1.88 13.78 15.83
CA HIS A 40 -3.32 13.58 15.65
C HIS A 40 -3.89 14.43 14.50
N TRP A 41 -3.32 15.58 14.21
CA TRP A 41 -3.78 16.42 13.09
C TRP A 41 -3.55 15.82 11.70
N LEU A 42 -2.76 14.77 11.62
CA LEU A 42 -2.55 14.02 10.37
C LEU A 42 -3.56 12.90 10.16
N VAL A 43 -4.31 12.55 11.22
CA VAL A 43 -5.21 11.39 11.21
C VAL A 43 -6.66 11.88 11.15
N ASP A 44 -7.36 11.48 10.11
CA ASP A 44 -8.80 11.57 10.00
C ASP A 44 -9.36 10.14 10.07
N ASP A 45 -10.31 9.92 10.98
CA ASP A 45 -11.03 8.67 11.16
C ASP A 45 -12.53 8.96 11.19
N ASP A 46 -13.22 8.55 10.15
CA ASP A 46 -14.64 8.81 9.99
C ASP A 46 -15.46 7.61 10.44
N GLU A 47 -16.51 7.85 11.22
CA GLU A 47 -17.48 6.83 11.56
C GLU A 47 -18.39 6.50 10.36
N PHE A 48 -18.61 5.23 10.11
CA PHE A 48 -19.52 4.72 9.09
C PHE A 48 -20.08 3.35 9.48
N ASP A 49 -21.31 3.10 9.13
CA ASP A 49 -21.94 1.78 9.29
C ASP A 49 -21.72 0.93 8.05
N HIS A 50 -22.01 1.49 6.89
CA HIS A 50 -21.93 0.84 5.59
C HIS A 50 -21.48 1.84 4.52
N VAL A 51 -20.66 1.35 3.56
CA VAL A 51 -20.24 2.11 2.38
C VAL A 51 -20.40 1.25 1.12
N LYS A 52 -20.83 1.86 0.03
CA LYS A 52 -20.93 1.15 -1.24
C LYS A 52 -19.55 0.80 -1.82
N TRP A 53 -18.58 1.71 -1.67
CA TRP A 53 -17.26 1.57 -2.26
C TRP A 53 -16.16 1.73 -1.21
N VAL A 54 -15.23 0.78 -1.23
CA VAL A 54 -13.95 0.88 -0.51
C VAL A 54 -12.83 0.99 -1.53
N ALA A 55 -11.97 1.99 -1.42
CA ALA A 55 -10.81 2.16 -2.27
C ALA A 55 -9.52 1.95 -1.47
N VAL A 56 -8.83 0.86 -1.75
CA VAL A 56 -7.53 0.51 -1.18
C VAL A 56 -6.44 1.20 -1.97
N LEU A 57 -5.83 2.25 -1.41
CA LEU A 57 -4.78 3.02 -2.07
C LEU A 57 -3.44 2.25 -2.09
N ASP A 58 -2.61 2.51 -3.10
CA ASP A 58 -1.29 1.88 -3.26
C ASP A 58 -0.32 2.24 -2.13
N GLY A 59 0.81 1.56 -2.06
CA GLY A 59 1.85 1.78 -1.07
C GLY A 59 1.57 1.10 0.27
N GLN A 60 0.90 -0.04 0.25
CA GLN A 60 0.73 -0.91 1.42
C GLN A 60 2.08 -1.40 1.95
N SER A 61 2.13 -1.81 3.20
CA SER A 61 3.25 -2.55 3.76
C SER A 61 3.29 -3.99 3.23
N ALA A 62 4.28 -4.75 3.65
CA ALA A 62 4.33 -6.19 3.35
C ALA A 62 3.22 -6.98 4.05
N ASP A 63 2.64 -6.41 5.11
CA ASP A 63 1.58 -7.07 5.90
C ASP A 63 0.18 -6.81 5.31
N LEU A 64 0.05 -5.95 4.28
CA LEU A 64 -1.18 -5.66 3.52
C LEU A 64 -2.39 -5.22 4.36
N GLU A 65 -2.17 -4.48 5.45
CA GLU A 65 -3.16 -4.12 6.47
C GLU A 65 -4.42 -3.47 5.89
N ARG A 66 -4.27 -2.70 4.80
CA ARG A 66 -5.40 -2.05 4.12
C ARG A 66 -6.26 -3.06 3.37
N SER A 67 -5.62 -4.04 2.72
CA SER A 67 -6.32 -5.14 2.04
C SER A 67 -7.06 -6.01 3.05
N ASP A 68 -6.44 -6.32 4.19
CA ASP A 68 -7.04 -7.09 5.27
C ASP A 68 -8.27 -6.37 5.84
N TYR A 69 -8.17 -5.07 6.07
CA TYR A 69 -9.29 -4.28 6.55
C TYR A 69 -10.42 -4.20 5.50
N ALA A 70 -10.10 -4.02 4.22
CA ALA A 70 -11.09 -4.06 3.14
C ALA A 70 -11.79 -5.43 3.04
N ALA A 71 -11.04 -6.52 3.21
CA ALA A 71 -11.57 -7.87 3.21
C ALA A 71 -12.53 -8.11 4.38
N SER A 72 -12.20 -7.60 5.58
CA SER A 72 -13.10 -7.69 6.74
C SER A 72 -14.40 -6.93 6.50
N LEU A 73 -14.35 -5.71 5.96
CA LEU A 73 -15.52 -4.91 5.65
C LEU A 73 -16.44 -5.60 4.64
N LEU A 74 -15.87 -6.23 3.61
CA LEU A 74 -16.64 -6.97 2.61
C LEU A 74 -17.27 -8.25 3.22
N ALA A 75 -16.53 -8.98 4.05
CA ALA A 75 -17.01 -10.18 4.74
C ALA A 75 -18.12 -9.87 5.75
N GLU A 76 -18.06 -8.74 6.43
CA GLU A 76 -19.06 -8.26 7.38
C GLU A 76 -20.30 -7.65 6.72
N GLY A 77 -20.30 -7.49 5.39
CA GLY A 77 -21.37 -6.82 4.65
C GLY A 77 -21.42 -5.31 4.92
N ARG A 78 -20.35 -4.70 5.38
CA ARG A 78 -20.20 -3.24 5.59
C ARG A 78 -19.70 -2.51 4.35
N ALA A 79 -19.33 -3.25 3.32
CA ALA A 79 -18.97 -2.74 1.99
C ALA A 79 -19.58 -3.59 0.89
N ASP A 80 -20.04 -2.98 -0.21
CA ASP A 80 -20.58 -3.70 -1.36
C ASP A 80 -19.51 -4.07 -2.39
N SER A 81 -18.48 -3.21 -2.53
CA SER A 81 -17.46 -3.39 -3.55
C SER A 81 -16.11 -2.81 -3.10
N VAL A 82 -15.04 -3.45 -3.54
CA VAL A 82 -13.65 -3.04 -3.22
C VAL A 82 -12.91 -2.69 -4.50
N LEU A 83 -12.26 -1.55 -4.52
CA LEU A 83 -11.41 -1.05 -5.59
C LEU A 83 -9.95 -1.06 -5.10
N ILE A 84 -9.13 -1.94 -5.66
CA ILE A 84 -7.73 -2.10 -5.25
C ILE A 84 -6.82 -1.38 -6.26
N LEU A 85 -6.15 -0.33 -5.79
CA LEU A 85 -5.23 0.45 -6.57
C LEU A 85 -3.82 -0.15 -6.51
N GLY A 86 -3.09 -0.02 -7.61
CA GLY A 86 -1.69 -0.39 -7.61
C GLY A 86 -0.94 0.23 -8.78
N ARG A 87 0.17 0.87 -8.46
CA ARG A 87 1.05 1.43 -9.48
C ARG A 87 1.83 0.36 -10.22
N ARG A 88 2.31 0.72 -11.39
CA ARG A 88 3.23 -0.13 -12.14
C ARG A 88 4.53 -0.35 -11.35
N CYS A 89 4.84 -1.61 -11.05
CA CYS A 89 6.07 -2.02 -10.36
C CYS A 89 7.11 -2.62 -11.32
N LEU A 90 6.67 -3.22 -12.43
CA LEU A 90 7.53 -3.76 -13.49
C LEU A 90 6.98 -3.33 -14.87
N ARG A 91 7.72 -3.65 -15.95
CA ARG A 91 7.33 -3.23 -17.32
C ARG A 91 5.87 -3.54 -17.66
N ASN A 92 5.37 -4.72 -17.31
CA ASN A 92 4.02 -5.21 -17.65
C ASN A 92 3.23 -5.68 -16.41
N ARG A 93 3.66 -5.32 -15.21
CA ARG A 93 3.03 -5.72 -13.94
C ARG A 93 2.78 -4.51 -13.06
N ASN A 94 1.70 -4.56 -12.30
CA ASN A 94 1.36 -3.54 -11.32
C ASN A 94 1.14 -4.16 -9.92
N ASN A 95 1.23 -3.34 -8.88
CA ASN A 95 1.06 -3.79 -7.50
C ASN A 95 -0.34 -4.35 -7.26
N ALA A 96 -1.38 -3.81 -7.92
CA ALA A 96 -2.75 -4.28 -7.74
C ALA A 96 -2.90 -5.76 -8.05
N GLU A 97 -2.14 -6.32 -8.99
CA GLU A 97 -2.16 -7.74 -9.31
C GLU A 97 -1.76 -8.61 -8.11
N PHE A 98 -0.73 -8.18 -7.37
CA PHE A 98 -0.26 -8.89 -6.18
C PHE A 98 -1.20 -8.73 -5.00
N TYR A 99 -1.73 -7.51 -4.81
CA TYR A 99 -2.69 -7.23 -3.74
C TYR A 99 -4.00 -8.02 -3.92
N ILE A 100 -4.49 -8.12 -5.16
CA ILE A 100 -5.68 -8.91 -5.48
C ILE A 100 -5.45 -10.39 -5.28
N ASP A 101 -4.31 -10.91 -5.74
CA ASP A 101 -3.96 -12.33 -5.56
C ASP A 101 -3.97 -12.73 -4.07
N ASP A 102 -3.56 -11.84 -3.17
CA ASP A 102 -3.61 -12.06 -1.73
C ASP A 102 -5.01 -11.84 -1.16
N PHE A 103 -5.66 -10.73 -1.51
CA PHE A 103 -7.01 -10.37 -1.09
C PHE A 103 -8.01 -11.50 -1.36
N MET A 104 -8.00 -12.06 -2.57
CA MET A 104 -8.92 -13.14 -2.96
C MET A 104 -8.70 -14.45 -2.21
N LYS A 105 -7.54 -14.65 -1.56
CA LYS A 105 -7.25 -15.81 -0.72
C LYS A 105 -7.79 -15.67 0.71
N GLN A 106 -8.08 -14.46 1.17
CA GLN A 106 -8.56 -14.20 2.53
C GLN A 106 -10.01 -14.63 2.74
N GLY A 107 -10.79 -14.73 1.66
CA GLY A 107 -12.19 -15.14 1.71
C GLY A 107 -12.71 -15.62 0.36
N ASN A 108 -13.89 -16.21 0.38
CA ASN A 108 -14.58 -16.62 -0.86
C ASN A 108 -15.36 -15.43 -1.43
N PHE A 109 -14.65 -14.37 -1.82
CA PHE A 109 -15.25 -13.15 -2.37
C PHE A 109 -15.70 -13.35 -3.82
N ASP A 110 -16.83 -12.72 -4.17
CA ASP A 110 -17.26 -12.65 -5.57
C ASP A 110 -16.28 -11.74 -6.35
N SER A 111 -15.62 -12.30 -7.35
CA SER A 111 -14.70 -11.58 -8.23
C SER A 111 -15.37 -10.48 -9.07
N SER A 112 -16.69 -10.40 -9.09
CA SER A 112 -17.45 -9.35 -9.75
C SER A 112 -17.56 -8.05 -8.94
N VAL A 113 -17.36 -8.10 -7.61
CA VAL A 113 -17.41 -6.94 -6.71
C VAL A 113 -16.03 -6.41 -6.31
N VAL A 114 -14.95 -7.08 -6.75
CA VAL A 114 -13.57 -6.65 -6.54
C VAL A 114 -13.01 -6.10 -7.84
N PHE A 115 -12.50 -4.88 -7.80
CA PHE A 115 -12.02 -4.14 -8.97
C PHE A 115 -10.53 -3.85 -8.88
N MET A 116 -9.84 -3.99 -9.98
CA MET A 116 -8.45 -3.64 -10.16
C MET A 116 -8.32 -2.26 -10.80
N ALA A 117 -7.62 -1.34 -10.16
CA ALA A 117 -7.35 0.01 -10.64
C ALA A 117 -5.83 0.23 -10.84
N PRO A 118 -5.27 -0.21 -11.97
CA PRO A 118 -3.86 -0.02 -12.26
C PRO A 118 -3.57 1.43 -12.65
N HIS A 119 -2.46 1.98 -12.13
CA HIS A 119 -2.00 3.32 -12.49
C HIS A 119 -0.48 3.37 -12.65
N ASP A 120 0.04 4.43 -13.25
CA ASP A 120 1.47 4.63 -13.49
C ASP A 120 2.08 5.70 -12.55
N ASP A 121 1.25 6.53 -11.94
CA ASP A 121 1.69 7.61 -11.05
C ASP A 121 1.99 7.08 -9.64
N ALA A 122 3.00 7.66 -9.00
CA ALA A 122 3.42 7.32 -7.64
C ALA A 122 2.86 8.30 -6.58
N SER A 123 1.87 9.14 -6.94
CA SER A 123 1.31 10.16 -6.07
C SER A 123 -0.16 9.91 -5.75
N THR A 124 -0.59 10.36 -4.58
CA THR A 124 -2.02 10.36 -4.19
C THR A 124 -2.89 11.17 -5.15
N ILE A 125 -2.32 12.23 -5.74
CA ILE A 125 -3.02 13.02 -6.77
C ILE A 125 -3.27 12.16 -8.01
N GLY A 126 -2.28 11.39 -8.47
CA GLY A 126 -2.43 10.46 -9.58
C GLY A 126 -3.45 9.35 -9.30
N GLU A 127 -3.49 8.82 -8.08
CA GLU A 127 -4.52 7.88 -7.65
C GLU A 127 -5.93 8.51 -7.76
N ALA A 128 -6.08 9.75 -7.28
CA ALA A 128 -7.33 10.49 -7.38
C ALA A 128 -7.76 10.72 -8.84
N TYR A 129 -6.84 11.10 -9.71
CA TYR A 129 -7.11 11.20 -11.15
C TYR A 129 -7.52 9.87 -11.78
N THR A 130 -7.01 8.76 -11.26
CA THR A 130 -7.36 7.42 -11.77
C THR A 130 -8.78 7.03 -11.42
N ILE A 131 -9.21 7.22 -10.15
CA ILE A 131 -10.47 6.63 -9.69
C ILE A 131 -11.65 7.59 -9.61
N ILE A 132 -11.45 8.90 -9.40
CA ILE A 132 -12.57 9.85 -9.26
C ILE A 132 -13.46 9.88 -10.52
N PRO A 133 -12.94 9.98 -11.76
CA PRO A 133 -13.76 9.95 -12.96
C PRO A 133 -14.56 8.65 -13.09
N TRP A 134 -13.92 7.53 -12.76
CA TRP A 134 -14.57 6.22 -12.79
C TRP A 134 -15.69 6.11 -11.74
N LEU A 135 -15.45 6.56 -10.50
CA LEU A 135 -16.43 6.59 -9.42
C LEU A 135 -17.65 7.45 -9.78
N LYS A 136 -17.42 8.62 -10.40
CA LYS A 136 -18.50 9.50 -10.90
C LYS A 136 -19.35 8.81 -11.97
N LYS A 137 -18.71 8.14 -12.93
CA LYS A 137 -19.40 7.36 -13.95
C LYS A 137 -20.27 6.24 -13.34
N HIS A 138 -19.82 5.64 -12.23
CA HIS A 138 -20.56 4.60 -11.50
C HIS A 138 -21.51 5.16 -10.45
N LYS A 139 -21.70 6.51 -10.44
CA LYS A 139 -22.60 7.21 -9.51
C LYS A 139 -22.33 6.82 -8.05
N ALA A 140 -21.06 6.81 -7.68
CA ALA A 140 -20.68 6.58 -6.29
C ALA A 140 -21.09 7.79 -5.45
N ASP A 141 -21.82 7.55 -4.36
CA ASP A 141 -22.24 8.59 -3.42
C ASP A 141 -21.20 8.80 -2.33
N THR A 142 -20.74 7.68 -1.75
CA THR A 142 -19.77 7.66 -0.65
C THR A 142 -18.71 6.60 -0.91
N VAL A 143 -17.45 6.94 -0.64
CA VAL A 143 -16.28 6.07 -0.84
C VAL A 143 -15.39 6.12 0.38
N LEU A 144 -15.08 4.98 0.97
CA LEU A 144 -14.09 4.86 2.03
C LEU A 144 -12.70 4.69 1.42
N LEU A 145 -11.79 5.61 1.72
CA LEU A 145 -10.39 5.56 1.29
C LEU A 145 -9.54 4.89 2.36
N LEU A 146 -8.86 3.80 2.01
CA LEU A 146 -7.96 3.10 2.90
C LEU A 146 -6.51 3.46 2.60
N THR A 147 -5.87 4.10 3.57
CA THR A 147 -4.48 4.55 3.48
C THR A 147 -3.79 4.39 4.84
N THR A 148 -2.51 4.79 4.96
CA THR A 148 -1.85 4.80 6.30
C THR A 148 -2.46 5.88 7.18
N ALA A 149 -2.55 5.63 8.49
CA ALA A 149 -3.07 6.57 9.48
C ALA A 149 -2.55 8.00 9.29
N ALA A 150 -1.23 8.17 9.21
CA ALA A 150 -0.60 9.49 9.03
C ALA A 150 -1.00 10.23 7.74
N ALA A 151 -1.51 9.52 6.72
CA ALA A 151 -1.83 10.10 5.43
C ALA A 151 -3.32 10.41 5.26
N THR A 152 -4.20 9.97 6.17
CA THR A 152 -5.65 10.03 6.03
C THR A 152 -6.13 11.46 5.80
N HIS A 153 -5.68 12.42 6.61
CA HIS A 153 -6.05 13.83 6.45
C HIS A 153 -5.67 14.39 5.06
N ARG A 154 -4.45 14.15 4.62
CA ARG A 154 -3.97 14.60 3.31
C ARG A 154 -4.72 13.94 2.15
N VAL A 155 -4.92 12.63 2.23
CA VAL A 155 -5.63 11.84 1.22
C VAL A 155 -7.07 12.33 1.10
N LYS A 156 -7.81 12.41 2.19
CA LYS A 156 -9.18 12.90 2.23
C LYS A 156 -9.30 14.29 1.60
N ARG A 157 -8.40 15.21 1.97
CA ARG A 157 -8.35 16.55 1.43
C ARG A 157 -8.12 16.57 -0.10
N ILE A 158 -7.17 15.77 -0.61
CA ILE A 158 -6.86 15.70 -2.05
C ILE A 158 -8.10 15.21 -2.82
N PHE A 159 -8.68 14.10 -2.39
CA PHE A 159 -9.83 13.50 -3.05
C PHE A 159 -11.06 14.42 -3.01
N THR A 160 -11.38 14.99 -1.86
CA THR A 160 -12.49 15.96 -1.73
C THR A 160 -12.29 17.19 -2.60
N LYS A 161 -11.06 17.73 -2.65
CA LYS A 161 -10.77 18.90 -3.50
C LYS A 161 -10.93 18.61 -4.99
N LEU A 162 -10.53 17.41 -5.42
CA LEU A 162 -10.58 17.02 -6.84
C LEU A 162 -11.96 16.50 -7.26
N SER A 163 -12.74 15.93 -6.36
CA SER A 163 -14.11 15.48 -6.68
C SER A 163 -15.14 16.59 -6.70
N GLY A 164 -14.95 17.63 -5.90
CA GLY A 164 -15.98 18.63 -5.62
C GLY A 164 -17.01 18.07 -4.64
N GLU A 165 -18.30 18.18 -4.98
CA GLU A 165 -19.40 17.81 -4.08
C GLU A 165 -19.68 16.31 -4.00
N SER A 166 -19.34 15.55 -5.04
CA SER A 166 -19.60 14.11 -5.12
C SER A 166 -18.52 13.39 -5.91
N PRO A 167 -18.11 12.16 -5.49
CA PRO A 167 -18.54 11.44 -4.29
C PRO A 167 -17.97 12.06 -3.00
N VAL A 168 -18.62 11.75 -1.86
CA VAL A 168 -18.10 12.06 -0.52
C VAL A 168 -17.05 11.02 -0.16
N PHE A 169 -15.90 11.49 0.35
CA PHE A 169 -14.82 10.60 0.76
C PHE A 169 -14.70 10.54 2.27
N LEU A 170 -14.69 9.32 2.77
CA LEU A 170 -14.40 8.96 4.16
C LEU A 170 -13.03 8.33 4.24
N THR A 171 -12.43 8.36 5.42
CA THR A 171 -11.16 7.68 5.72
C THR A 171 -11.29 6.90 7.02
N ALA A 172 -10.54 5.80 7.14
CA ALA A 172 -10.43 5.03 8.37
C ALA A 172 -8.98 5.00 8.86
N ASP A 173 -8.80 5.09 10.18
CA ASP A 173 -7.51 4.89 10.84
C ASP A 173 -7.15 3.40 10.81
N ILE A 174 -6.30 3.03 9.86
CA ILE A 174 -5.76 1.68 9.79
C ILE A 174 -4.46 1.64 10.57
N HIS A 175 -4.49 0.93 11.68
CA HIS A 175 -3.33 0.76 12.52
C HIS A 175 -2.21 0.03 11.78
N ASP A 176 -1.08 0.69 11.60
CA ASP A 176 0.13 0.10 11.08
C ASP A 176 1.33 0.42 12.01
N PHE A 177 2.35 -0.46 12.00
CA PHE A 177 3.52 -0.31 12.87
C PHE A 177 4.39 0.92 12.53
N ARG A 178 4.15 1.55 11.39
CA ARG A 178 4.97 2.65 10.86
C ARG A 178 4.62 4.01 11.47
N TYR A 179 3.43 4.13 12.09
CA TYR A 179 2.97 5.39 12.64
C TYR A 179 2.06 5.22 13.85
N SER A 180 2.28 6.06 14.87
CA SER A 180 1.40 6.21 16.02
C SER A 180 1.22 7.69 16.29
N ALA A 181 -0.01 8.17 16.28
CA ALA A 181 -0.33 9.59 16.50
C ALA A 181 0.05 10.05 17.91
N ASP A 182 -0.18 9.20 18.93
CA ASP A 182 0.12 9.50 20.34
C ASP A 182 1.61 9.59 20.64
N SER A 183 2.40 8.81 19.92
CA SER A 183 3.81 8.59 20.24
C SER A 183 4.74 8.71 19.02
N TRP A 184 4.34 9.52 18.01
CA TRP A 184 5.08 9.67 16.76
C TRP A 184 6.56 10.04 16.97
N TYR A 185 6.88 10.74 18.03
CA TYR A 185 8.23 11.20 18.38
C TYR A 185 9.11 10.11 19.02
N THR A 186 8.57 8.97 19.42
CA THR A 186 9.30 7.94 20.19
C THR A 186 10.18 7.06 19.30
N ASN A 187 9.72 6.69 18.10
CA ASN A 187 10.48 5.83 17.21
C ASN A 187 10.87 6.54 15.90
N ARG A 188 11.87 5.98 15.24
CA ARG A 188 12.46 6.57 14.03
C ARG A 188 11.50 6.59 12.85
N GLU A 189 10.74 5.52 12.64
CA GLU A 189 9.84 5.39 11.48
C GLU A 189 8.64 6.33 11.63
N SER A 190 8.02 6.42 12.81
CA SER A 190 6.96 7.39 13.07
C SER A 190 7.41 8.83 12.86
N ARG A 191 8.64 9.20 13.33
CA ARG A 191 9.18 10.55 13.10
C ARG A 191 9.36 10.87 11.62
N LYS A 192 9.85 9.90 10.82
CA LYS A 192 10.00 10.08 9.38
C LYS A 192 8.65 10.23 8.69
N ASN A 193 7.67 9.39 9.06
CA ASN A 193 6.34 9.45 8.50
C ASN A 193 5.65 10.76 8.88
N TRP A 194 5.73 11.20 10.14
CA TRP A 194 5.23 12.49 10.57
C TRP A 194 5.79 13.65 9.75
N LEU A 195 7.13 13.72 9.62
CA LEU A 195 7.78 14.78 8.85
C LEU A 195 7.41 14.73 7.36
N ARG A 196 7.38 13.54 6.78
CA ARG A 196 7.02 13.33 5.37
C ARG A 196 5.59 13.74 5.10
N GLU A 197 4.64 13.36 5.95
CA GLU A 197 3.22 13.66 5.75
C GLU A 197 2.92 15.15 5.93
N TRP A 198 3.55 15.84 6.89
CA TRP A 198 3.45 17.30 7.01
C TRP A 198 3.99 18.01 5.77
N ALA A 199 5.15 17.58 5.27
CA ALA A 199 5.72 18.14 4.05
C ALA A 199 4.83 17.85 2.82
N ALA A 200 4.34 16.62 2.68
CA ALA A 200 3.45 16.23 1.59
C ALA A 200 2.09 16.95 1.66
N LEU A 201 1.56 17.16 2.86
CA LEU A 201 0.34 17.96 3.07
C LEU A 201 0.56 19.41 2.60
N ALA A 202 1.65 20.04 3.02
CA ALA A 202 1.98 21.42 2.60
C ALA A 202 2.15 21.54 1.08
N VAL A 203 2.87 20.58 0.45
CA VAL A 203 3.04 20.54 -1.01
C VAL A 203 1.70 20.36 -1.71
N SER A 204 0.80 19.51 -1.18
CA SER A 204 -0.52 19.28 -1.77
C SER A 204 -1.39 20.54 -1.83
N TYR A 205 -1.18 21.54 -0.95
CA TYR A 205 -1.86 22.83 -1.03
C TYR A 205 -1.41 23.63 -2.27
N VAL A 206 -0.12 23.56 -2.60
CA VAL A 206 0.44 24.23 -3.77
C VAL A 206 0.01 23.53 -5.05
N ASP A 207 0.14 22.20 -5.10
CA ASP A 207 -0.17 21.39 -6.28
C ASP A 207 -1.67 21.49 -6.66
N LEU A 208 -2.54 21.57 -5.67
CA LEU A 208 -3.99 21.66 -5.89
C LEU A 208 -4.51 23.09 -6.02
N TRP A 209 -3.65 24.10 -5.90
CA TRP A 209 -4.11 25.50 -6.03
C TRP A 209 -4.82 25.79 -7.35
N PRO A 210 -4.26 25.36 -8.53
CA PRO A 210 -4.90 25.58 -9.81
C PRO A 210 -5.91 24.51 -10.21
N ALA A 211 -6.01 23.40 -9.46
CA ALA A 211 -6.79 22.23 -9.87
C ALA A 211 -8.30 22.50 -9.80
N GLY A 212 -8.98 22.23 -10.91
CA GLY A 212 -10.43 22.13 -11.01
C GLY A 212 -10.94 20.76 -10.56
N ASN A 213 -12.27 20.64 -10.46
CA ASN A 213 -12.92 19.38 -10.15
C ASN A 213 -12.81 18.43 -11.35
N LEU A 214 -12.48 17.16 -11.08
CA LEU A 214 -12.45 16.12 -12.10
C LEU A 214 -13.88 15.74 -12.52
N THR A 215 -14.04 15.43 -13.79
CA THR A 215 -15.29 14.98 -14.41
C THR A 215 -15.16 13.54 -14.92
N GLU A 216 -16.26 12.94 -15.34
CA GLU A 216 -16.24 11.61 -15.99
C GLU A 216 -15.37 11.58 -17.26
N ALA A 217 -15.27 12.70 -17.98
CA ALA A 217 -14.50 12.81 -19.21
C ALA A 217 -12.98 12.72 -18.99
N ASP A 218 -12.52 13.01 -17.76
CA ASP A 218 -11.11 12.97 -17.42
C ASP A 218 -10.55 11.53 -17.31
N SER A 219 -11.43 10.52 -17.37
CA SER A 219 -11.06 9.09 -17.32
C SER A 219 -10.28 8.57 -18.54
N THR A 220 -10.12 9.36 -19.58
CA THR A 220 -9.52 8.93 -20.87
C THR A 220 -8.01 8.68 -20.82
N TYR A 221 -7.34 9.12 -19.78
CA TYR A 221 -5.87 9.07 -19.68
C TYR A 221 -5.33 7.85 -18.94
N TYR A 222 -6.18 7.03 -18.32
CA TYR A 222 -5.75 5.97 -17.40
C TYR A 222 -6.11 4.59 -17.92
N LYS A 223 -5.37 3.59 -17.45
CA LYS A 223 -5.68 2.19 -17.74
C LYS A 223 -7.10 1.86 -17.28
N PRO A 224 -7.82 0.98 -18.01
CA PRO A 224 -9.18 0.65 -17.62
C PRO A 224 -9.22 -0.02 -16.26
N ILE A 225 -10.15 0.40 -15.44
CA ILE A 225 -10.52 -0.27 -14.19
C ILE A 225 -11.46 -1.42 -14.58
N VAL A 226 -11.09 -2.63 -14.21
CA VAL A 226 -11.81 -3.86 -14.54
C VAL A 226 -12.10 -4.68 -13.29
N THR A 227 -13.15 -5.49 -13.32
CA THR A 227 -13.40 -6.48 -12.26
C THR A 227 -12.32 -7.55 -12.28
N VAL A 228 -12.09 -8.20 -11.15
CA VAL A 228 -11.18 -9.35 -11.07
C VAL A 228 -11.64 -10.46 -12.03
N ALA A 229 -12.96 -10.68 -12.14
CA ALA A 229 -13.53 -11.61 -13.10
C ALA A 229 -13.20 -11.29 -14.56
N GLU A 230 -13.16 -10.02 -14.94
CA GLU A 230 -12.77 -9.59 -16.27
C GLU A 230 -11.26 -9.70 -16.49
N TYR A 231 -10.47 -9.32 -15.49
CA TYR A 231 -9.02 -9.44 -15.52
C TYR A 231 -8.57 -10.89 -15.71
N GLU A 232 -9.15 -11.83 -14.97
CA GLU A 232 -8.85 -13.26 -15.10
C GLU A 232 -9.22 -13.81 -16.48
N ARG A 233 -10.34 -13.36 -17.04
CA ARG A 233 -10.74 -13.73 -18.42
C ARG A 233 -9.77 -13.19 -19.49
N GLN A 234 -9.21 -12.00 -19.27
CA GLN A 234 -8.24 -11.36 -20.17
C GLN A 234 -6.81 -11.90 -20.01
N LYS A 235 -6.48 -12.41 -18.82
CA LYS A 235 -5.24 -13.12 -18.57
C LYS A 235 -5.29 -14.35 -19.43
N SER A 236 -4.68 -14.28 -20.63
CA SER A 236 -4.66 -15.35 -21.65
C SER A 236 -4.64 -16.70 -20.96
N PRO A 237 -5.49 -17.65 -21.36
CA PRO A 237 -5.40 -18.98 -20.82
C PRO A 237 -3.95 -19.39 -20.93
N ILE A 238 -3.34 -19.81 -19.82
CA ILE A 238 -2.05 -20.52 -19.84
C ILE A 238 -2.27 -21.56 -20.91
N VAL A 239 -1.66 -21.35 -22.08
CA VAL A 239 -1.81 -22.28 -23.21
C VAL A 239 -1.34 -23.60 -22.64
N ASN A 240 -2.28 -24.47 -22.36
CA ASN A 240 -1.97 -25.72 -21.72
C ASN A 240 -0.98 -26.39 -22.65
N LEU A 241 0.22 -26.68 -22.19
CA LEU A 241 1.28 -27.29 -23.01
C LEU A 241 0.75 -28.53 -23.72
N GLN A 242 -0.24 -29.22 -23.11
CA GLN A 242 -0.96 -30.34 -23.68
C GLN A 242 -1.80 -29.96 -24.93
N ASP A 243 -2.31 -28.72 -25.02
CA ASP A 243 -3.05 -28.26 -26.20
C ASP A 243 -2.13 -27.82 -27.35
N LEU A 244 -0.87 -27.51 -27.03
CA LEU A 244 0.17 -27.20 -28.03
C LEU A 244 0.84 -28.45 -28.58
N LEU A 245 0.96 -29.51 -27.82
CA LEU A 245 1.63 -30.74 -28.26
C LEU A 245 1.08 -31.29 -29.57
N PRO A 246 -0.24 -31.41 -29.80
CA PRO A 246 -0.77 -31.88 -31.09
C PRO A 246 -0.46 -30.92 -32.25
N LYS A 247 -0.47 -29.59 -31.99
CA LYS A 247 -0.19 -28.56 -33.01
C LYS A 247 1.29 -28.53 -33.38
N VAL A 248 2.18 -28.73 -32.42
CA VAL A 248 3.63 -28.83 -32.65
C VAL A 248 3.98 -30.13 -33.36
N GLN A 249 3.39 -31.26 -32.96
CA GLN A 249 3.58 -32.55 -33.64
C GLN A 249 3.11 -32.51 -35.08
N LYS A 250 1.96 -31.86 -35.36
CA LYS A 250 1.45 -31.68 -36.75
C LYS A 250 2.40 -30.80 -37.56
N LYS A 251 2.92 -29.71 -37.00
CA LYS A 251 3.90 -28.86 -37.71
C LYS A 251 5.24 -29.55 -37.94
N ILE A 252 5.69 -30.40 -37.03
CA ILE A 252 6.91 -31.21 -37.23
C ILE A 252 6.66 -32.24 -38.30
N ALA A 253 5.52 -32.91 -38.34
CA ALA A 253 5.16 -33.87 -39.36
C ALA A 253 5.03 -33.23 -40.78
N GLU A 254 4.52 -31.99 -40.85
CA GLU A 254 4.42 -31.23 -42.11
C GLU A 254 5.77 -30.64 -42.58
N ALA A 255 6.72 -30.43 -41.66
CA ALA A 255 8.04 -29.87 -41.96
C ALA A 255 9.13 -30.92 -42.25
N THR A 256 8.82 -32.21 -42.08
CA THR A 256 9.78 -33.29 -42.38
C THR A 256 9.70 -33.65 -43.87
N PRO A 257 10.73 -33.37 -44.69
CA PRO A 257 10.75 -33.75 -46.07
C PRO A 257 10.68 -35.29 -46.21
N ASP A 258 10.01 -35.79 -47.27
CA ASP A 258 9.80 -37.21 -47.56
C ASP A 258 11.08 -38.05 -47.81
N SER A 259 12.25 -37.49 -47.55
CA SER A 259 13.55 -38.15 -47.80
C SER A 259 14.16 -38.91 -46.60
N VAL A 260 13.47 -39.00 -45.46
CA VAL A 260 13.96 -39.73 -44.27
C VAL A 260 13.04 -40.94 -43.95
N LYS A 261 12.45 -41.55 -44.94
CA LYS A 261 11.80 -42.86 -44.81
C LYS A 261 12.70 -43.93 -45.40
N SER A 262 13.76 -44.31 -44.76
CA SER A 262 14.38 -45.62 -44.82
C SER A 262 15.72 -45.63 -44.08
N GLU A 263 15.71 -45.73 -42.80
CA GLU A 263 16.73 -46.45 -42.03
C GLU A 263 16.05 -47.15 -40.85
N GLU A 264 15.82 -48.44 -41.06
CA GLU A 264 15.51 -49.39 -40.00
C GLU A 264 16.67 -49.39 -38.98
N ILE A 265 16.45 -48.83 -37.82
CA ILE A 265 17.37 -49.10 -36.71
C ILE A 265 16.90 -50.37 -36.05
N SER A 266 17.62 -51.46 -36.42
CA SER A 266 17.58 -52.74 -35.76
C SER A 266 17.81 -52.58 -34.24
N SER A 267 16.88 -53.11 -33.48
CA SER A 267 16.95 -53.30 -32.04
C SER A 267 18.22 -54.05 -31.64
N SER A 268 19.13 -53.40 -30.97
CA SER A 268 20.13 -54.09 -30.14
C SER A 268 19.92 -53.72 -28.67
N SER A 269 19.57 -54.77 -27.94
CA SER A 269 19.49 -54.88 -26.52
C SER A 269 20.67 -54.21 -25.80
N VAL A 270 20.39 -53.33 -24.88
CA VAL A 270 21.34 -52.97 -23.81
C VAL A 270 20.77 -53.44 -22.48
N GLN A 271 21.50 -54.45 -21.97
CA GLN A 271 21.31 -55.04 -20.67
C GLN A 271 21.41 -54.03 -19.52
N GLN A 272 20.54 -54.24 -18.56
CA GLN A 272 20.68 -53.77 -17.19
C GLN A 272 22.02 -54.18 -16.60
N SER A 273 22.79 -53.25 -16.08
CA SER A 273 23.78 -53.55 -15.04
C SER A 273 23.54 -52.59 -13.86
N SER A 274 22.99 -53.19 -12.83
CA SER A 274 22.95 -52.70 -11.49
C SER A 274 24.36 -52.83 -10.85
N SER A 275 24.87 -51.74 -10.25
CA SER A 275 25.76 -51.81 -9.07
C SER A 275 25.81 -50.44 -8.42
N SER A 276 25.13 -50.26 -7.36
CA SER A 276 25.58 -50.03 -5.97
C SER A 276 27.02 -49.47 -5.84
N ASN A 277 27.11 -48.25 -5.32
CA ASN A 277 28.01 -47.87 -4.24
C ASN A 277 27.83 -46.43 -3.86
N VAL A 278 27.15 -46.20 -2.73
CA VAL A 278 27.20 -44.96 -1.95
C VAL A 278 28.17 -45.25 -0.78
N PRO A 279 29.17 -44.45 -0.54
CA PRO A 279 29.89 -44.50 0.72
C PRO A 279 29.18 -43.59 1.74
N GLU A 280 28.75 -44.25 2.76
CA GLU A 280 28.37 -43.73 4.07
C GLU A 280 29.57 -42.99 4.68
N LYS A 281 29.40 -41.74 5.09
CA LYS A 281 30.32 -41.06 6.00
C LYS A 281 29.57 -40.69 7.26
N ASP A 282 29.91 -41.40 8.30
CA ASP A 282 29.72 -41.05 9.70
C ASP A 282 30.21 -39.64 9.99
N ASP A 283 29.39 -38.84 10.66
CA ASP A 283 29.84 -37.85 11.60
C ASP A 283 28.88 -37.82 12.81
N LYS A 284 29.31 -38.59 13.81
CA LYS A 284 28.94 -38.41 15.21
C LYS A 284 29.81 -37.33 15.82
N LYS A 285 29.19 -36.42 16.52
CA LYS A 285 29.59 -35.55 17.62
C LYS A 285 29.25 -34.09 17.29
N GLU A 286 28.19 -33.59 17.93
CA GLU A 286 28.32 -32.73 19.11
C GLU A 286 26.94 -32.47 19.70
N LYS A 287 26.65 -33.23 20.74
CA LYS A 287 25.70 -32.83 21.78
C LYS A 287 26.57 -32.53 22.99
N GLU A 288 26.62 -31.26 23.35
CA GLU A 288 26.71 -30.82 24.75
C GLU A 288 26.98 -29.34 24.82
N SER A 289 26.20 -28.66 25.62
CA SER A 289 26.41 -27.31 26.12
C SER A 289 25.34 -26.28 25.69
N ALA A 290 24.26 -26.25 26.44
CA ALA A 290 23.63 -25.04 26.95
C ALA A 290 22.46 -25.41 27.86
N LYS A 291 22.78 -25.75 29.08
CA LYS A 291 21.84 -25.76 30.21
C LYS A 291 22.48 -24.95 31.33
N ALA A 292 21.75 -23.96 31.82
CA ALA A 292 22.02 -23.06 32.92
C ALA A 292 22.29 -21.59 32.46
N ASP A 293 21.23 -20.75 32.49
CA ASP A 293 21.16 -19.72 33.51
C ASP A 293 19.77 -19.09 33.52
N SER A 294 18.94 -19.58 34.40
CA SER A 294 17.75 -18.87 34.90
C SER A 294 17.97 -18.67 36.38
N THR A 295 18.28 -17.47 36.82
CA THR A 295 17.86 -16.88 38.13
C THR A 295 18.75 -15.69 38.50
N LYS A 296 18.11 -14.59 38.77
CA LYS A 296 18.45 -13.43 39.60
C LYS A 296 18.62 -12.09 38.86
N LYS A 297 17.70 -11.33 39.01
CA LYS A 297 17.35 -10.06 39.63
C LYS A 297 16.42 -9.25 38.77
#